data_343977e3fa36762080a04244042707a0
#
_entry.id   343977e3fa36762080a04244042707a0
#
_cell.length_a   1.000
_cell.length_b   1.000
_cell.length_c   1.000
_cell.angle_alpha   90.00
_cell.angle_beta   90.00
_cell.angle_gamma   90.00
#
_symmetry.space_group_name_H-M   'P 1'
#
loop_
_entity.id
_entity.type
_entity.pdbx_description
1 polymer ?
#
loop_
_entity_poly.entity_id
_entity_poly.type
_entity_poly.pdbx_seq_one_letter_code
_entity_poly.pdbx_strand_id
1 'polypeptide(L)'
;MWNAIDPNIIIDENGTPWMNFGSFWDGIKMVKLTPDMNGVAQPEEWYSLSRRQRTFNLDEENAGDGAVEAPFIMKHGDYYYLFVSFDYCCKGLKSDYKVMVGRSKTVTGPYLDKDGKAMNKGGGSLVIQGNKDYAGVGHNAAYHLDGKDYFISHAYSVAEEGAPKLIIREMTWTPDGWPVVNF
;
A
#
# COMPACT_ATOMS: atom_id res chain seq x y z
N MET A 1 -15.57 10.01 5.73
CA MET A 1 -15.91 8.58 5.57
C MET A 1 -14.64 7.80 5.24
N TRP A 2 -14.59 6.53 5.51
CA TRP A 2 -13.51 5.59 5.21
C TRP A 2 -14.10 4.21 4.89
N ASN A 3 -13.31 3.34 4.26
CA ASN A 3 -13.77 2.02 3.85
C ASN A 3 -12.92 0.94 4.55
N ALA A 4 -13.54 0.02 5.27
CA ALA A 4 -12.86 -1.00 6.09
C ALA A 4 -12.66 -2.30 5.29
N ILE A 5 -11.84 -2.23 4.24
CA ILE A 5 -11.41 -3.37 3.41
C ILE A 5 -9.89 -3.41 3.27
N ASP A 6 -9.38 -4.45 2.64
CA ASP A 6 -7.96 -4.68 2.35
C ASP A 6 -7.08 -4.69 3.63
N PRO A 7 -7.41 -5.50 4.65
CA PRO A 7 -6.65 -5.50 5.88
C PRO A 7 -5.28 -6.16 5.72
N ASN A 8 -4.27 -5.55 6.33
CA ASN A 8 -2.96 -6.16 6.54
C ASN A 8 -2.56 -6.01 8.00
N ILE A 9 -2.00 -7.04 8.59
CA ILE A 9 -1.52 -7.04 9.98
C ILE A 9 0.00 -7.05 9.99
N ILE A 10 0.59 -6.21 10.84
CA ILE A 10 2.01 -6.21 11.15
C ILE A 10 2.21 -6.21 12.66
N ILE A 11 3.19 -6.96 13.11
CA ILE A 11 3.65 -6.94 14.51
C ILE A 11 4.90 -6.08 14.56
N ASP A 12 4.91 -5.06 15.42
CA ASP A 12 6.07 -4.19 15.59
C ASP A 12 7.20 -4.84 16.41
N GLU A 13 8.32 -4.15 16.57
CA GLU A 13 9.49 -4.64 17.33
C GLU A 13 9.22 -4.87 18.81
N ASN A 14 8.13 -4.33 19.35
CA ASN A 14 7.71 -4.52 20.74
C ASN A 14 6.71 -5.66 20.89
N GLY A 15 6.38 -6.36 19.79
CA GLY A 15 5.39 -7.41 19.76
C GLY A 15 3.94 -6.91 19.72
N THR A 16 3.72 -5.62 19.43
CA THR A 16 2.38 -5.04 19.33
C THR A 16 1.79 -5.29 17.94
N PRO A 17 0.61 -5.92 17.83
CA PRO A 17 -0.05 -6.09 16.55
C PRO A 17 -0.83 -4.84 16.14
N TRP A 18 -0.67 -4.48 14.88
CA TRP A 18 -1.32 -3.35 14.23
C TRP A 18 -2.03 -3.82 12.96
N MET A 19 -3.26 -3.36 12.74
CA MET A 19 -3.98 -3.59 11.50
C MET A 19 -4.03 -2.29 10.70
N ASN A 20 -3.54 -2.32 9.47
CA ASN A 20 -3.75 -1.25 8.50
C ASN A 20 -4.74 -1.71 7.44
N PHE A 21 -5.55 -0.79 6.95
CA PHE A 21 -6.64 -1.08 6.01
C PHE A 21 -7.17 0.20 5.40
N GLY A 22 -7.98 0.09 4.36
CA GLY A 22 -8.71 1.20 3.77
C GLY A 22 -8.65 1.22 2.25
N SER A 23 -9.65 1.86 1.67
CA SER A 23 -9.79 2.03 0.23
C SER A 23 -10.54 3.31 -0.04
N PHE A 24 -9.98 4.19 -0.85
CA PHE A 24 -10.58 5.47 -1.27
C PHE A 24 -10.93 6.41 -0.09
N TRP A 25 -11.89 7.31 -0.25
CA TRP A 25 -12.39 8.29 0.74
C TRP A 25 -11.28 8.96 1.55
N ASP A 26 -11.23 8.72 2.86
CA ASP A 26 -10.22 9.30 3.74
C ASP A 26 -8.94 8.44 3.86
N GLY A 27 -8.76 7.53 2.90
CA GLY A 27 -7.52 6.78 2.71
C GLY A 27 -7.29 5.67 3.72
N ILE A 28 -6.02 5.38 3.95
CA ILE A 28 -5.53 4.24 4.72
C ILE A 28 -5.45 4.59 6.20
N LYS A 29 -6.04 3.73 7.01
CA LYS A 29 -6.05 3.81 8.47
C LYS A 29 -5.20 2.69 9.09
N MET A 30 -4.80 2.91 10.32
CA MET A 30 -4.18 1.91 11.16
C MET A 30 -4.79 1.97 12.55
N VAL A 31 -4.97 0.81 13.16
CA VAL A 31 -5.48 0.66 14.52
C VAL A 31 -4.65 -0.37 15.28
N LYS A 32 -4.46 -0.12 16.58
CA LYS A 32 -3.84 -1.08 17.49
C LYS A 32 -4.80 -2.23 17.78
N LEU A 33 -4.31 -3.45 17.70
CA LEU A 33 -5.09 -4.64 18.06
C LEU A 33 -4.76 -5.12 19.47
N THR A 34 -5.67 -5.93 20.03
CA THR A 34 -5.38 -6.73 21.23
C THR A 34 -4.26 -7.73 20.95
N PRO A 35 -3.50 -8.19 21.98
CA PRO A 35 -2.39 -9.13 21.77
C PRO A 35 -2.78 -10.43 21.09
N ASP A 36 -4.02 -10.89 21.24
CA ASP A 36 -4.59 -12.07 20.57
C ASP A 36 -5.16 -11.76 19.17
N MET A 37 -5.09 -10.51 18.74
CA MET A 37 -5.56 -9.99 17.44
C MET A 37 -7.07 -10.19 17.18
N ASN A 38 -7.87 -10.43 18.21
CA ASN A 38 -9.31 -10.67 18.10
C ASN A 38 -10.16 -9.39 18.20
N GLY A 39 -9.54 -8.25 18.48
CA GLY A 39 -10.24 -6.99 18.62
C GLY A 39 -9.34 -5.77 18.61
N VAL A 40 -9.96 -4.60 18.65
CA VAL A 40 -9.26 -3.32 18.78
C VAL A 40 -8.87 -3.09 20.24
N ALA A 41 -7.61 -2.76 20.47
CA ALA A 41 -7.09 -2.48 21.82
C ALA A 41 -7.76 -1.25 22.43
N GLN A 42 -7.88 -1.26 23.77
CA GLN A 42 -8.43 -0.12 24.52
C GLN A 42 -7.34 0.49 25.42
N PRO A 43 -7.23 1.84 25.50
CA PRO A 43 -7.97 2.81 24.69
C PRO A 43 -7.62 2.70 23.21
N GLU A 44 -8.54 3.06 22.32
CA GLU A 44 -8.32 2.98 20.88
C GLU A 44 -7.22 3.93 20.44
N GLU A 45 -6.27 3.42 19.64
CA GLU A 45 -5.21 4.20 18.99
C GLU A 45 -5.35 4.11 17.47
N TRP A 46 -5.69 5.25 16.83
CA TRP A 46 -5.93 5.35 15.40
C TRP A 46 -4.95 6.28 14.70
N TYR A 47 -4.47 5.87 13.52
CA TYR A 47 -3.56 6.64 12.69
C TYR A 47 -4.02 6.71 11.25
N SER A 48 -3.77 7.85 10.58
CA SER A 48 -3.94 7.99 9.13
C SER A 48 -2.59 7.84 8.46
N LEU A 49 -2.43 6.78 7.67
CA LEU A 49 -1.14 6.40 7.08
C LEU A 49 -0.93 6.98 5.68
N SER A 50 -1.95 6.88 4.83
CA SER A 50 -1.88 7.37 3.45
C SER A 50 -3.22 7.96 3.03
N ARG A 51 -3.18 9.03 2.25
CA ARG A 51 -4.36 9.71 1.73
C ARG A 51 -4.00 10.48 0.48
N ARG A 52 -4.84 10.39 -0.55
CA ARG A 52 -4.77 11.30 -1.69
C ARG A 52 -5.72 12.48 -1.47
N GLN A 53 -5.35 13.61 -2.05
CA GLN A 53 -6.21 14.77 -2.03
C GLN A 53 -7.44 14.50 -2.92
N ARG A 54 -8.62 14.72 -2.38
CA ARG A 54 -9.89 14.62 -3.10
C ARG A 54 -10.33 16.01 -3.58
N THR A 55 -11.10 16.04 -4.64
CA THR A 55 -11.77 17.27 -5.08
C THR A 55 -12.71 17.79 -4.00
N PHE A 56 -12.62 19.06 -3.68
CA PHE A 56 -13.29 19.69 -2.51
C PHE A 56 -14.82 19.55 -2.52
N ASN A 57 -15.44 19.44 -3.69
CA ASN A 57 -16.90 19.42 -3.85
C ASN A 57 -17.50 18.01 -3.97
N LEU A 58 -16.74 16.95 -3.67
CA LEU A 58 -17.29 15.61 -3.66
C LEU A 58 -18.03 15.35 -2.37
N ASP A 59 -19.25 14.83 -2.47
CA ASP A 59 -20.02 14.35 -1.35
C ASP A 59 -19.39 13.10 -0.70
N GLU A 60 -19.91 12.69 0.45
CA GLU A 60 -19.38 11.52 1.15
C GLU A 60 -19.70 10.19 0.45
N GLU A 61 -20.63 10.18 -0.48
CA GLU A 61 -21.05 8.99 -1.23
C GLU A 61 -20.12 8.75 -2.43
N ASN A 62 -19.40 9.78 -2.88
CA ASN A 62 -18.50 9.69 -4.02
C ASN A 62 -17.04 9.59 -3.56
N ALA A 63 -16.39 8.45 -3.83
CA ALA A 63 -14.98 8.25 -3.56
C ALA A 63 -14.06 9.19 -4.36
N GLY A 64 -14.51 9.65 -5.53
CA GLY A 64 -13.85 10.64 -6.37
C GLY A 64 -12.46 10.24 -6.82
N ASP A 65 -11.59 11.24 -6.89
CA ASP A 65 -10.20 11.14 -7.34
C ASP A 65 -9.21 10.76 -6.23
N GLY A 66 -9.70 10.47 -5.02
CA GLY A 66 -8.89 10.03 -3.88
C GLY A 66 -8.47 8.56 -3.91
N ALA A 67 -8.25 7.99 -5.09
CA ALA A 67 -7.98 6.56 -5.29
C ALA A 67 -6.65 6.12 -4.67
N VAL A 68 -6.73 5.57 -3.47
CA VAL A 68 -5.65 4.89 -2.73
C VAL A 68 -6.25 3.72 -1.97
N GLU A 69 -5.64 2.52 -2.08
CA GLU A 69 -6.12 1.32 -1.41
C GLU A 69 -5.03 0.26 -1.26
N ALA A 70 -5.42 -0.94 -0.81
CA ALA A 70 -4.57 -2.12 -0.71
C ALA A 70 -3.26 -1.84 0.05
N PRO A 71 -3.32 -1.37 1.30
CA PRO A 71 -2.12 -1.13 2.07
C PRO A 71 -1.43 -2.42 2.47
N PHE A 72 -0.10 -2.42 2.41
CA PHE A 72 0.73 -3.49 2.94
C PHE A 72 1.97 -2.90 3.61
N ILE A 73 2.26 -3.32 4.84
CA ILE A 73 3.46 -2.87 5.54
C ILE A 73 4.45 -4.03 5.66
N MET A 74 5.70 -3.77 5.26
CA MET A 74 6.84 -4.65 5.44
C MET A 74 7.93 -3.91 6.22
N LYS A 75 8.62 -4.61 7.14
CA LYS A 75 9.83 -4.09 7.77
C LYS A 75 11.06 -4.59 7.02
N HIS A 76 11.97 -3.66 6.68
CA HIS A 76 13.28 -3.97 6.12
C HIS A 76 14.33 -3.02 6.73
N GLY A 77 15.40 -3.60 7.30
CA GLY A 77 16.38 -2.84 8.07
C GLY A 77 15.72 -2.01 9.19
N ASP A 78 16.06 -0.74 9.26
CA ASP A 78 15.57 0.19 10.29
C ASP A 78 14.20 0.81 9.97
N TYR A 79 13.58 0.44 8.83
CA TYR A 79 12.37 1.10 8.37
C TYR A 79 11.20 0.14 8.18
N TYR A 80 10.02 0.68 8.44
CA TYR A 80 8.75 0.16 7.94
C TYR A 80 8.45 0.82 6.59
N TYR A 81 8.02 0.03 5.63
CA TYR A 81 7.63 0.46 4.29
C TYR A 81 6.15 0.22 4.10
N LEU A 82 5.39 1.31 3.91
CA LEU A 82 3.98 1.25 3.57
C LEU A 82 3.85 1.27 2.04
N PHE A 83 3.44 0.16 1.47
CA PHE A 83 3.00 0.07 0.08
C PHE A 83 1.51 0.34 0.01
N VAL A 84 1.08 1.06 -1.01
CA VAL A 84 -0.32 1.30 -1.33
C VAL A 84 -0.50 1.29 -2.84
N SER A 85 -1.70 1.02 -3.30
CA SER A 85 -2.04 1.14 -4.71
C SER A 85 -2.76 2.45 -4.97
N PHE A 86 -2.30 3.20 -5.99
CA PHE A 86 -2.94 4.40 -6.48
C PHE A 86 -3.69 4.12 -7.79
N ASP A 87 -4.69 4.96 -8.05
CA ASP A 87 -5.54 4.98 -9.22
C ASP A 87 -6.45 3.74 -9.32
N TYR A 88 -6.76 3.21 -10.50
CA TYR A 88 -7.89 2.30 -10.67
C TYR A 88 -7.47 0.93 -11.18
N CYS A 89 -7.94 -0.12 -10.48
CA CYS A 89 -7.94 -1.49 -10.98
C CYS A 89 -9.21 -1.80 -11.80
N CYS A 90 -9.39 -3.06 -12.11
CA CYS A 90 -10.69 -3.71 -12.43
C CYS A 90 -11.32 -3.24 -13.73
N LYS A 91 -10.50 -2.67 -14.65
CA LYS A 91 -10.90 -2.19 -15.99
C LYS A 91 -10.12 -2.89 -17.11
N GLY A 92 -9.53 -4.08 -16.83
CA GLY A 92 -8.68 -4.80 -17.77
C GLY A 92 -7.53 -3.91 -18.25
N LEU A 93 -7.33 -3.82 -19.57
CA LEU A 93 -6.26 -3.00 -20.17
C LEU A 93 -6.40 -1.49 -19.94
N LYS A 94 -7.56 -1.02 -19.48
CA LYS A 94 -7.80 0.39 -19.13
C LYS A 94 -7.47 0.71 -17.68
N SER A 95 -6.98 -0.27 -16.93
CA SER A 95 -6.52 -0.07 -15.55
C SER A 95 -5.22 0.71 -15.53
N ASP A 96 -5.14 1.73 -14.68
CA ASP A 96 -3.96 2.56 -14.46
C ASP A 96 -3.36 2.41 -13.06
N TYR A 97 -3.78 1.35 -12.38
CA TYR A 97 -3.33 0.95 -11.05
C TYR A 97 -1.80 0.85 -10.98
N LYS A 98 -1.22 1.39 -9.91
CA LYS A 98 0.23 1.38 -9.69
C LYS A 98 0.54 1.32 -8.19
N VAL A 99 1.70 0.80 -7.84
CA VAL A 99 2.14 0.69 -6.44
C VAL A 99 3.07 1.83 -6.08
N MET A 100 2.73 2.49 -4.99
CA MET A 100 3.48 3.57 -4.37
C MET A 100 4.00 3.15 -3.01
N VAL A 101 5.09 3.77 -2.53
CA VAL A 101 5.69 3.47 -1.23
C VAL A 101 6.12 4.73 -0.49
N GLY A 102 6.04 4.67 0.83
CA GLY A 102 6.75 5.55 1.76
C GLY A 102 7.35 4.74 2.89
N ARG A 103 8.29 5.33 3.63
CA ARG A 103 8.94 4.66 4.76
C ARG A 103 8.90 5.48 6.04
N SER A 104 8.95 4.79 7.18
CA SER A 104 9.01 5.37 8.52
C SER A 104 9.88 4.53 9.45
N LYS A 105 10.47 5.15 10.46
CA LYS A 105 11.15 4.42 11.55
C LYS A 105 10.19 3.86 12.59
N THR A 106 8.94 4.32 12.59
CA THR A 106 7.89 3.82 13.47
C THR A 106 6.74 3.24 12.65
N VAL A 107 6.15 2.15 13.12
CA VAL A 107 5.06 1.46 12.42
C VAL A 107 3.83 2.35 12.19
N THR A 108 3.60 3.30 13.08
CA THR A 108 2.48 4.25 13.00
C THR A 108 2.73 5.46 12.09
N GLY A 109 3.94 5.56 11.52
CA GLY A 109 4.32 6.66 10.64
C GLY A 109 4.88 7.90 11.38
N PRO A 110 4.96 9.07 10.75
CA PRO A 110 4.55 9.32 9.37
C PRO A 110 5.43 8.57 8.35
N TYR A 111 4.79 8.01 7.32
CA TYR A 111 5.48 7.42 6.17
C TYR A 111 5.83 8.52 5.17
N LEU A 112 7.11 8.70 4.91
CA LEU A 112 7.61 9.70 3.97
C LEU A 112 8.04 9.05 2.66
N ASP A 113 7.77 9.69 1.54
CA ASP A 113 8.29 9.32 0.24
C ASP A 113 9.75 9.78 0.04
N LYS A 114 10.32 9.53 -1.14
CA LYS A 114 11.70 9.91 -1.49
C LYS A 114 11.96 11.42 -1.39
N ASP A 115 10.92 12.22 -1.63
CA ASP A 115 11.00 13.69 -1.60
C ASP A 115 10.70 14.25 -0.19
N GLY A 116 10.48 13.38 0.81
CA GLY A 116 10.16 13.76 2.18
C GLY A 116 8.70 14.17 2.40
N LYS A 117 7.83 13.96 1.42
CA LYS A 117 6.40 14.26 1.56
C LYS A 117 5.69 13.11 2.24
N ALA A 118 4.88 13.42 3.26
CA ALA A 118 4.13 12.42 3.99
C ALA A 118 3.00 11.82 3.13
N MET A 119 2.84 10.49 3.20
CA MET A 119 1.81 9.77 2.44
C MET A 119 0.39 10.17 2.85
N ASN A 120 0.15 10.50 4.11
CA ASN A 120 -1.14 11.03 4.58
C ASN A 120 -1.41 12.49 4.13
N LYS A 121 -0.45 13.10 3.41
CA LYS A 121 -0.56 14.41 2.75
C LYS A 121 -0.41 14.30 1.22
N GLY A 122 -0.67 13.14 0.67
CA GLY A 122 -0.61 12.87 -0.77
C GLY A 122 0.79 12.55 -1.30
N GLY A 123 1.74 12.18 -0.44
CA GLY A 123 3.05 11.64 -0.84
C GLY A 123 2.96 10.20 -1.31
N GLY A 124 4.06 9.70 -1.82
CA GLY A 124 4.26 8.33 -2.29
C GLY A 124 5.22 8.28 -3.46
N SER A 125 6.24 7.44 -3.38
CA SER A 125 7.19 7.19 -4.47
C SER A 125 6.77 5.97 -5.27
N LEU A 126 6.86 6.05 -6.60
CA LEU A 126 6.49 4.94 -7.48
C LEU A 126 7.45 3.76 -7.27
N VAL A 127 6.87 2.57 -7.09
CA VAL A 127 7.59 1.28 -7.07
C VAL A 127 7.48 0.58 -8.42
N ILE A 128 6.25 0.38 -8.89
CA ILE A 128 5.95 -0.28 -10.15
C ILE A 128 4.61 0.20 -10.71
N GLN A 129 4.52 0.24 -12.03
CA GLN A 129 3.29 0.52 -12.79
C GLN A 129 3.24 -0.35 -14.04
N GLY A 130 2.13 -0.32 -14.75
CA GLY A 130 1.97 -1.02 -16.02
C GLY A 130 3.04 -0.65 -17.05
N ASN A 131 3.27 -1.55 -17.98
CA ASN A 131 4.21 -1.40 -19.09
C ASN A 131 3.54 -1.86 -20.42
N LYS A 132 4.34 -2.16 -21.46
CA LYS A 132 3.83 -2.66 -22.76
C LYS A 132 3.16 -4.04 -22.67
N ASP A 133 3.50 -4.85 -21.67
CA ASP A 133 3.07 -6.23 -21.52
C ASP A 133 1.95 -6.38 -20.47
N TYR A 134 1.89 -5.46 -19.51
CA TYR A 134 0.96 -5.50 -18.39
C TYR A 134 0.34 -4.13 -18.08
N ALA A 135 -0.96 -4.09 -17.88
CA ALA A 135 -1.69 -2.92 -17.39
C ALA A 135 -2.06 -3.09 -15.91
N GLY A 136 -2.25 -2.01 -15.19
CA GLY A 136 -2.89 -1.97 -13.88
C GLY A 136 -2.25 -2.85 -12.82
N VAL A 137 -0.98 -2.63 -12.52
CA VAL A 137 -0.23 -3.41 -11.50
C VAL A 137 -0.53 -2.88 -10.11
N GLY A 138 -1.05 -3.73 -9.23
CA GLY A 138 -1.37 -3.28 -7.88
C GLY A 138 -1.85 -4.36 -6.93
N HIS A 139 -2.41 -3.93 -5.80
CA HIS A 139 -2.84 -4.73 -4.67
C HIS A 139 -1.73 -5.69 -4.23
N ASN A 140 -0.61 -5.11 -3.82
CA ASN A 140 0.60 -5.88 -3.55
C ASN A 140 0.65 -6.44 -2.13
N ALA A 141 1.43 -7.52 -2.00
CA ALA A 141 2.04 -7.97 -0.77
C ALA A 141 3.57 -7.98 -0.93
N ALA A 142 4.30 -7.87 0.17
CA ALA A 142 5.75 -7.94 0.19
C ALA A 142 6.22 -8.81 1.37
N TYR A 143 7.02 -9.84 1.08
CA TYR A 143 7.45 -10.81 2.08
C TYR A 143 8.94 -11.11 1.98
N HIS A 144 9.55 -11.35 3.15
CA HIS A 144 10.88 -11.92 3.26
C HIS A 144 10.77 -13.44 3.38
N LEU A 145 11.35 -14.18 2.42
CA LEU A 145 11.36 -15.64 2.40
C LEU A 145 12.74 -16.12 1.93
N ASP A 146 13.32 -17.09 2.64
CA ASP A 146 14.59 -17.75 2.28
C ASP A 146 15.72 -16.77 1.93
N GLY A 147 15.83 -15.69 2.72
CA GLY A 147 16.88 -14.68 2.55
C GLY A 147 16.67 -13.69 1.40
N LYS A 148 15.49 -13.69 0.81
CA LYS A 148 15.11 -12.78 -0.28
C LYS A 148 13.81 -12.07 0.02
N ASP A 149 13.66 -10.88 -0.55
CA ASP A 149 12.43 -10.12 -0.51
C ASP A 149 11.65 -10.33 -1.81
N TYR A 150 10.36 -10.59 -1.67
CA TYR A 150 9.45 -10.83 -2.79
C TYR A 150 8.33 -9.80 -2.81
N PHE A 151 8.05 -9.32 -3.99
CA PHE A 151 6.89 -8.50 -4.30
C PHE A 151 5.87 -9.35 -5.06
N ILE A 152 4.64 -9.34 -4.60
CA ILE A 152 3.53 -10.11 -5.17
C ILE A 152 2.40 -9.14 -5.48
N SER A 153 1.84 -9.18 -6.68
CA SER A 153 0.73 -8.31 -7.09
C SER A 153 -0.10 -8.97 -8.16
N HIS A 154 -1.18 -8.33 -8.57
CA HIS A 154 -1.86 -8.66 -9.81
C HIS A 154 -1.54 -7.63 -10.90
N ALA A 155 -1.77 -8.01 -12.14
CA ALA A 155 -1.73 -7.16 -13.33
C ALA A 155 -2.63 -7.74 -14.43
N TYR A 156 -2.91 -6.98 -15.47
CA TYR A 156 -3.70 -7.42 -16.62
C TYR A 156 -2.80 -7.61 -17.84
N SER A 157 -2.75 -8.82 -18.38
CA SER A 157 -1.90 -9.19 -19.51
C SER A 157 -2.38 -8.53 -20.82
N VAL A 158 -1.49 -7.80 -21.49
CA VAL A 158 -1.77 -7.22 -22.80
C VAL A 158 -1.91 -8.32 -23.86
N ALA A 159 -1.03 -9.32 -23.84
CA ALA A 159 -1.05 -10.44 -24.78
C ALA A 159 -2.30 -11.32 -24.67
N GLU A 160 -2.99 -11.28 -23.52
CA GLU A 160 -4.19 -12.06 -23.25
C GLU A 160 -5.42 -11.14 -23.02
N GLU A 161 -5.47 -10.02 -23.76
CA GLU A 161 -6.64 -9.12 -23.83
C GLU A 161 -7.14 -8.62 -22.46
N GLY A 162 -6.24 -8.45 -21.49
CA GLY A 162 -6.58 -7.96 -20.17
C GLY A 162 -6.92 -9.06 -19.16
N ALA A 163 -6.55 -10.32 -19.43
CA ALA A 163 -6.69 -11.39 -18.45
C ALA A 163 -5.85 -11.08 -17.19
N PRO A 164 -6.42 -11.23 -15.97
CA PRO A 164 -5.69 -11.00 -14.73
C PRO A 164 -4.60 -12.04 -14.53
N LYS A 165 -3.44 -11.60 -14.06
CA LYS A 165 -2.27 -12.44 -13.77
C LYS A 165 -1.74 -12.17 -12.39
N LEU A 166 -1.28 -13.21 -11.72
CA LEU A 166 -0.43 -13.10 -10.54
C LEU A 166 1.00 -12.76 -10.98
N ILE A 167 1.55 -11.71 -10.42
CA ILE A 167 2.92 -11.25 -10.64
C ILE A 167 3.71 -11.53 -9.37
N ILE A 168 4.78 -12.31 -9.48
CA ILE A 168 5.73 -12.54 -8.39
C ILE A 168 7.10 -12.11 -8.88
N ARG A 169 7.76 -11.21 -8.17
CA ARG A 169 9.10 -10.70 -8.51
C ARG A 169 9.97 -10.65 -7.27
N GLU A 170 11.25 -10.91 -7.45
CA GLU A 170 12.23 -10.58 -6.43
C GLU A 170 12.31 -9.06 -6.30
N MET A 171 12.28 -8.57 -5.06
CA MET A 171 12.40 -7.15 -4.73
C MET A 171 13.81 -6.91 -4.18
N THR A 172 14.51 -5.96 -4.76
CA THR A 172 15.84 -5.54 -4.32
C THR A 172 15.77 -4.13 -3.71
N TRP A 173 16.89 -3.65 -3.20
CA TRP A 173 16.96 -2.38 -2.51
C TRP A 173 18.06 -1.50 -3.08
N THR A 174 17.79 -0.22 -3.24
CA THR A 174 18.83 0.77 -3.57
C THR A 174 19.78 0.96 -2.39
N PRO A 175 21.00 1.52 -2.60
CA PRO A 175 21.93 1.80 -1.49
C PRO A 175 21.38 2.71 -0.40
N ASP A 176 20.44 3.57 -0.74
CA ASP A 176 19.72 4.45 0.21
C ASP A 176 18.43 3.82 0.75
N GLY A 177 18.22 2.51 0.51
CA GLY A 177 17.19 1.68 1.13
C GLY A 177 15.79 1.89 0.57
N TRP A 178 15.63 2.04 -0.74
CA TRP A 178 14.30 2.03 -1.37
C TRP A 178 14.06 0.75 -2.17
N PRO A 179 12.83 0.22 -2.16
CA PRO A 179 12.52 -1.00 -2.89
C PRO A 179 12.58 -0.78 -4.42
N VAL A 180 13.10 -1.78 -5.11
CA VAL A 180 13.16 -1.86 -6.57
C VAL A 180 12.51 -3.16 -7.02
N VAL A 181 11.53 -3.05 -7.89
CA VAL A 181 10.81 -4.17 -8.50
C VAL A 181 10.84 -3.98 -10.02
N ASN A 182 11.27 -5.00 -10.74
CA ASN A 182 11.30 -5.00 -12.19
C ASN A 182 10.37 -6.08 -12.75
N PHE A 183 9.80 -5.83 -13.93
CA PHE A 183 9.03 -6.82 -14.69
C PHE A 183 9.93 -7.88 -15.31
#